data_dc7ca67b57fad578522e919e3509f0d4
#
_entry.id   dc7ca67b57fad578522e919e3509f0d4
#
_cell.length_a   1.000
_cell.length_b   1.000
_cell.length_c   1.000
_cell.angle_alpha   90.00
_cell.angle_beta   90.00
_cell.angle_gamma   90.00
#
_symmetry.space_group_name_H-M   'P 1'
#
loop_
_entity.id
_entity.type
_entity.pdbx_description
1 polymer ?
#
loop_
_entity_poly.entity_id
_entity_poly.type
_entity_poly.pdbx_seq_one_letter_code
_entity_poly.pdbx_strand_id
1 'polypeptide(L)'
;MNNNSRKAKSRYLQNIVKDKVIKLFKLDPGSIRTSNTGENGEDVKLLSLTAKRAFPYSTECSNTEQYKGLYKKFKQANKHNHREPLLVVKKKREPALAVVKLDHFFELIERDD
;
A
#
# COMPACT_ATOMS: atom_id res chain seq x y z
N MET A 1 13.53 -16.50 -9.22
CA MET A 1 12.95 -16.43 -7.87
C MET A 1 11.82 -17.44 -7.78
N ASN A 2 11.81 -18.30 -6.77
CA ASN A 2 10.75 -19.29 -6.63
C ASN A 2 9.50 -18.65 -6.03
N ASN A 3 8.37 -19.39 -6.06
CA ASN A 3 7.09 -18.87 -5.58
C ASN A 3 7.11 -18.54 -4.09
N ASN A 4 7.89 -19.28 -3.28
CA ASN A 4 7.98 -19.04 -1.84
C ASN A 4 8.61 -17.70 -1.52
N SER A 5 9.65 -17.31 -2.28
CA SER A 5 10.28 -16.00 -2.10
C SER A 5 9.33 -14.84 -2.42
N ARG A 6 8.53 -14.99 -3.49
CA ARG A 6 7.54 -13.97 -3.87
C ARG A 6 6.47 -13.83 -2.79
N LYS A 7 5.96 -14.97 -2.28
CA LYS A 7 4.95 -14.96 -1.23
C LYS A 7 5.48 -14.32 0.04
N ALA A 8 6.73 -14.63 0.42
CA ALA A 8 7.36 -14.06 1.61
C ALA A 8 7.49 -12.54 1.50
N LYS A 9 7.90 -12.02 0.33
CA LYS A 9 8.03 -10.59 0.09
C LYS A 9 6.69 -9.86 0.15
N SER A 10 5.65 -10.44 -0.44
CA SER A 10 4.31 -9.85 -0.42
C SER A 10 3.75 -9.86 1.00
N ARG A 11 3.97 -10.93 1.75
CA ARG A 11 3.52 -11.02 3.15
C ARG A 11 4.22 -9.97 4.01
N TYR A 12 5.51 -9.77 3.79
CA TYR A 12 6.27 -8.72 4.49
C TYR A 12 5.62 -7.36 4.26
N LEU A 13 5.27 -7.06 3.01
CA LEU A 13 4.63 -5.81 2.65
C LEU A 13 3.24 -5.68 3.29
N GLN A 14 2.46 -6.76 3.30
CA GLN A 14 1.15 -6.80 3.97
C GLN A 14 1.27 -6.46 5.45
N ASN A 15 2.28 -7.01 6.12
CA ASN A 15 2.52 -6.75 7.54
C ASN A 15 2.91 -5.29 7.79
N ILE A 16 3.70 -4.69 6.91
CA ILE A 16 4.04 -3.27 7.02
C ILE A 16 2.78 -2.41 7.00
N VAL A 17 1.88 -2.67 6.05
CA VAL A 17 0.63 -1.92 5.93
C VAL A 17 -0.23 -2.11 7.19
N LYS A 18 -0.42 -3.37 7.60
CA LYS A 18 -1.23 -3.69 8.78
C LYS A 18 -0.70 -2.96 10.02
N ASP A 19 0.59 -3.05 10.29
CA ASP A 19 1.19 -2.48 11.48
C ASP A 19 1.09 -0.95 11.47
N LYS A 20 1.27 -0.32 10.32
CA LYS A 20 1.13 1.14 10.20
C LYS A 20 -0.29 1.60 10.49
N VAL A 21 -1.28 0.88 9.97
CA VAL A 21 -2.69 1.24 10.17
C VAL A 21 -3.07 1.10 11.65
N ILE A 22 -2.66 -0.01 12.27
CA ILE A 22 -2.94 -0.24 13.70
C ILE A 22 -2.32 0.88 14.54
N LYS A 23 -1.07 1.21 14.28
CA LYS A 23 -0.35 2.24 15.05
C LYS A 23 -0.94 3.63 14.81
N LEU A 24 -1.19 3.99 13.56
CA LEU A 24 -1.66 5.32 13.18
C LEU A 24 -3.02 5.64 13.78
N PHE A 25 -3.95 4.69 13.70
CA PHE A 25 -5.32 4.89 14.15
C PHE A 25 -5.59 4.30 15.53
N LYS A 26 -4.55 3.80 16.20
CA LYS A 26 -4.63 3.24 17.57
C LYS A 26 -5.69 2.15 17.67
N LEU A 27 -5.65 1.22 16.71
CA LEU A 27 -6.62 0.14 16.63
C LEU A 27 -6.20 -1.05 17.48
N ASP A 28 -7.18 -1.87 17.85
CA ASP A 28 -6.94 -3.17 18.48
C ASP A 28 -6.17 -4.05 17.47
N PRO A 29 -5.07 -4.68 17.88
CA PRO A 29 -4.33 -5.57 16.96
C PRO A 29 -5.19 -6.69 16.35
N GLY A 30 -6.23 -7.14 17.04
CA GLY A 30 -7.15 -8.15 16.51
C GLY A 30 -8.15 -7.64 15.47
N SER A 31 -8.18 -6.33 15.22
CA SER A 31 -9.15 -5.75 14.27
C SER A 31 -8.68 -5.80 12.81
N ILE A 32 -7.43 -6.15 12.57
CA ILE A 32 -6.85 -6.25 11.23
C ILE A 32 -5.95 -7.49 11.19
N ARG A 33 -5.98 -8.21 10.07
CA ARG A 33 -5.03 -9.28 9.81
C ARG A 33 -4.61 -9.30 8.35
N THR A 34 -3.51 -9.96 8.07
CA THR A 34 -3.08 -10.20 6.69
C THR A 34 -3.78 -11.45 6.15
N SER A 35 -3.87 -11.54 4.82
CA SER A 35 -4.49 -12.70 4.19
C SER A 35 -3.59 -13.93 4.31
N ASN A 36 -4.21 -15.11 4.34
CA ASN A 36 -3.49 -16.38 4.29
C ASN A 36 -3.19 -16.75 2.84
N THR A 37 -2.19 -17.61 2.64
CA THR A 37 -1.86 -18.12 1.31
C THR A 37 -3.10 -18.75 0.68
N GLY A 38 -3.45 -18.29 -0.53
CA GLY A 38 -4.60 -18.81 -1.26
C GLY A 38 -5.95 -18.26 -0.83
N GLU A 39 -5.97 -17.38 0.16
CA GLU A 39 -7.21 -16.75 0.60
C GLU A 39 -7.66 -15.68 -0.40
N ASN A 40 -8.97 -15.64 -0.69
CA ASN A 40 -9.55 -14.64 -1.58
C ASN A 40 -9.77 -13.30 -0.86
N GLY A 41 -9.90 -12.24 -1.65
CA GLY A 41 -10.19 -10.90 -1.15
C GLY A 41 -8.95 -10.07 -0.94
N GLU A 42 -9.08 -9.00 -0.17
CA GLU A 42 -7.99 -8.07 0.08
C GLU A 42 -6.82 -8.73 0.79
N ASP A 43 -5.62 -8.22 0.57
CA ASP A 43 -4.41 -8.71 1.25
C ASP A 43 -4.33 -8.27 2.71
N VAL A 44 -5.00 -7.17 3.05
CA VAL A 44 -5.10 -6.68 4.42
C VAL A 44 -6.58 -6.72 4.80
N LYS A 45 -6.94 -7.61 5.73
CA LYS A 45 -8.33 -7.87 6.13
C LYS A 45 -8.74 -6.95 7.27
N LEU A 46 -9.75 -6.16 7.04
CA LEU A 46 -10.32 -5.26 8.07
C LEU A 46 -11.48 -6.00 8.73
N LEU A 47 -11.32 -6.36 10.00
CA LEU A 47 -12.25 -7.26 10.69
C LEU A 47 -13.28 -6.53 11.54
N SER A 48 -12.96 -5.33 12.06
CA SER A 48 -13.87 -4.57 12.89
C SER A 48 -14.47 -3.41 12.10
N LEU A 49 -15.62 -2.92 12.57
CA LEU A 49 -16.22 -1.72 11.99
C LEU A 49 -15.32 -0.51 12.17
N THR A 50 -14.68 -0.41 13.34
CA THR A 50 -13.74 0.68 13.62
C THR A 50 -12.60 0.71 12.62
N ALA A 51 -12.01 -0.45 12.32
CA ALA A 51 -10.92 -0.54 11.32
C ALA A 51 -11.43 -0.16 9.93
N LYS A 52 -12.61 -0.62 9.54
CA LYS A 52 -13.19 -0.30 8.24
C LYS A 52 -13.45 1.19 8.08
N ARG A 53 -13.85 1.87 9.15
CA ARG A 53 -14.08 3.32 9.12
C ARG A 53 -12.79 4.11 9.13
N ALA A 54 -11.80 3.66 9.89
CA ALA A 54 -10.52 4.35 9.98
C ALA A 54 -9.71 4.24 8.70
N PHE A 55 -9.76 3.07 8.04
CA PHE A 55 -8.97 2.80 6.84
C PHE A 55 -9.86 2.16 5.78
N PRO A 56 -10.68 2.97 5.07
CA PRO A 56 -11.67 2.45 4.13
C PRO A 56 -11.06 2.10 2.77
N TYR A 57 -10.06 1.23 2.76
CA TYR A 57 -9.34 0.85 1.54
C TYR A 57 -9.26 -0.65 1.39
N SER A 58 -9.46 -1.11 0.17
CA SER A 58 -9.24 -2.49 -0.21
C SER A 58 -7.80 -2.59 -0.71
N THR A 59 -6.94 -3.25 0.07
CA THR A 59 -5.50 -3.20 -0.14
C THR A 59 -4.99 -4.45 -0.85
N GLU A 60 -4.22 -4.24 -1.90
CA GLU A 60 -3.49 -5.28 -2.62
C GLU A 60 -2.00 -4.99 -2.49
N CYS A 61 -1.21 -5.99 -2.12
CA CYS A 61 0.24 -5.85 -1.93
C CYS A 61 0.97 -6.70 -2.96
N SER A 62 1.91 -6.09 -3.67
CA SER A 62 2.68 -6.79 -4.69
C SER A 62 4.13 -6.31 -4.60
N ASN A 63 5.06 -7.25 -4.53
CA ASN A 63 6.49 -6.98 -4.44
C ASN A 63 7.18 -7.71 -5.59
N THR A 64 7.61 -6.96 -6.60
CA THR A 64 8.19 -7.54 -7.82
C THR A 64 9.21 -6.58 -8.45
N GLU A 65 10.20 -7.17 -9.13
CA GLU A 65 11.17 -6.42 -9.91
C GLU A 65 10.55 -5.81 -11.18
N GLN A 66 9.35 -6.23 -11.56
CA GLN A 66 8.66 -5.68 -12.73
C GLN A 66 8.33 -4.19 -12.58
N TYR A 67 8.38 -3.66 -11.36
CA TYR A 67 8.13 -2.24 -11.11
C TYR A 67 9.34 -1.33 -11.31
N LYS A 68 10.41 -1.86 -11.85
CA LYS A 68 11.67 -1.14 -12.05
C LYS A 68 11.48 0.16 -12.86
N GLY A 69 10.73 0.08 -13.95
CA GLY A 69 10.44 1.26 -14.78
C GLY A 69 9.61 2.31 -14.07
N LEU A 70 8.65 1.87 -13.27
CA LEU A 70 7.82 2.75 -12.47
C LEU A 70 8.68 3.54 -11.48
N TYR A 71 9.55 2.86 -10.75
CA TYR A 71 10.44 3.49 -9.79
C TYR A 71 11.41 4.46 -10.45
N LYS A 72 11.90 4.11 -11.64
CA LYS A 72 12.79 5.00 -12.39
C LYS A 72 12.10 6.34 -12.70
N LYS A 73 10.85 6.29 -13.16
CA LYS A 73 10.07 7.50 -13.43
C LYS A 73 9.74 8.26 -12.16
N PHE A 74 9.43 7.54 -11.09
CA PHE A 74 9.15 8.18 -9.81
C PHE A 74 10.36 8.95 -9.27
N LYS A 75 11.54 8.39 -9.44
CA LYS A 75 12.78 9.07 -9.04
C LYS A 75 13.01 10.36 -9.84
N GLN A 76 12.55 10.42 -11.09
CA GLN A 76 12.63 11.64 -11.87
C GLN A 76 11.77 12.75 -11.26
N ALA A 77 10.58 12.41 -10.79
CA ALA A 77 9.72 13.38 -10.09
C ALA A 77 10.40 13.90 -8.81
N ASN A 78 11.13 13.03 -8.13
CA ASN A 78 11.81 13.37 -6.89
C ASN A 78 13.01 14.32 -7.10
N LYS A 79 13.49 14.47 -8.33
CA LYS A 79 14.63 15.34 -8.65
C LYS A 79 14.25 16.80 -8.78
N HIS A 80 12.95 17.11 -8.79
CA HIS A 80 12.48 18.47 -9.00
C HIS A 80 12.15 19.17 -7.69
N ASN A 81 12.75 20.31 -7.44
CA ASN A 81 12.34 21.34 -6.48
C ASN A 81 12.11 20.93 -5.02
N HIS A 82 12.62 19.84 -4.53
CA HIS A 82 12.47 19.39 -3.13
C HIS A 82 11.02 19.26 -2.66
N ARG A 83 10.08 19.14 -3.61
CA ARG A 83 8.68 18.90 -3.27
C ARG A 83 8.44 17.41 -3.17
N GLU A 84 7.34 17.03 -2.51
CA GLU A 84 6.94 15.64 -2.41
C GLU A 84 6.66 15.09 -3.82
N PRO A 85 7.29 13.96 -4.20
CA PRO A 85 7.10 13.44 -5.56
C PRO A 85 5.71 12.85 -5.77
N LEU A 86 5.15 13.13 -6.93
CA LEU A 86 3.88 12.56 -7.39
C LEU A 86 4.08 12.13 -8.83
N LEU A 87 3.85 10.85 -9.11
CA LEU A 87 3.88 10.32 -10.46
C LEU A 87 2.45 9.96 -10.87
N VAL A 88 2.01 10.49 -11.99
CA VAL A 88 0.71 10.15 -12.56
C VAL A 88 0.96 9.24 -13.75
N VAL A 89 0.31 8.09 -13.77
CA VAL A 89 0.45 7.10 -14.85
C VAL A 89 -0.90 6.80 -15.45
N LYS A 90 -0.89 6.48 -16.74
CA LYS A 90 -2.13 6.10 -17.42
C LYS A 90 -1.81 5.11 -18.53
N LYS A 91 -2.60 4.07 -18.61
CA LYS A 91 -2.61 3.13 -19.73
C LYS A 91 -3.83 3.43 -20.59
N LYS A 92 -3.73 3.18 -21.89
CA LYS A 92 -4.85 3.40 -22.82
C LYS A 92 -6.10 2.67 -22.32
N ARG A 93 -7.23 3.36 -22.30
CA ARG A 93 -8.54 2.85 -21.88
C ARG A 93 -8.67 2.53 -20.40
N GLU A 94 -7.65 2.87 -19.60
CA GLU A 94 -7.70 2.71 -18.16
C GLU A 94 -7.70 4.06 -17.47
N PRO A 95 -8.22 4.14 -16.24
CA PRO A 95 -8.14 5.39 -15.50
C PRO A 95 -6.69 5.75 -15.15
N ALA A 96 -6.43 7.04 -15.01
CA ALA A 96 -5.15 7.49 -14.54
C ALA A 96 -4.97 7.12 -13.06
N LEU A 97 -3.75 6.77 -12.68
CA LEU A 97 -3.40 6.42 -11.30
C LEU A 97 -2.36 7.40 -10.77
N ALA A 98 -2.43 7.69 -9.48
CA ALA A 98 -1.44 8.49 -8.79
C ALA A 98 -0.52 7.58 -7.99
N VAL A 99 0.79 7.81 -8.11
CA VAL A 99 1.81 7.05 -7.36
C VAL A 99 2.49 8.03 -6.41
N VAL A 100 2.45 7.73 -5.13
CA VAL A 100 3.12 8.48 -4.08
C VAL A 100 3.82 7.50 -3.14
N LYS A 101 4.74 8.02 -2.32
CA LYS A 101 5.34 7.16 -1.29
C LYS A 101 4.25 6.70 -0.32
N LEU A 102 4.34 5.46 0.11
CA LEU A 102 3.38 4.91 1.06
C LEU A 102 3.31 5.75 2.34
N ASP A 103 4.45 6.17 2.87
CA ASP A 103 4.48 7.01 4.05
C ASP A 103 3.74 8.34 3.84
N HIS A 104 3.89 8.94 2.66
CA HIS A 104 3.17 10.17 2.33
C HIS A 104 1.66 9.95 2.27
N PHE A 105 1.24 8.83 1.70
CA PHE A 105 -0.18 8.47 1.67
C PHE A 105 -0.75 8.40 3.08
N PHE A 106 -0.03 7.77 4.02
CA PHE A 106 -0.48 7.70 5.40
C PHE A 106 -0.52 9.08 6.07
N GLU A 107 0.43 9.96 5.76
CA GLU A 107 0.38 11.34 6.26
C GLU A 107 -0.89 12.06 5.80
N LEU A 108 -1.27 11.86 4.54
CA LEU A 108 -2.45 12.51 3.98
C LEU A 108 -3.73 12.03 4.66
N ILE A 109 -3.88 10.73 4.87
CA ILE A 109 -5.10 10.21 5.50
C ILE A 109 -5.16 10.54 6.99
N GLU A 110 -4.02 10.69 7.65
CA GLU A 110 -3.97 11.12 9.04
C GLU A 110 -4.48 12.56 9.20
N ARG A 111 -4.19 13.43 8.23
CA ARG A 111 -4.61 14.83 8.27
C ARG A 111 -6.12 15.01 8.23
N ASP A 112 -6.85 14.03 7.70
CA ASP A 112 -8.31 14.10 7.58
C ASP A 112 -9.03 13.75 8.89
N ASP A 113 -8.29 13.31 9.88
CA ASP A 113 -8.87 13.02 11.21
C ASP A 113 -8.97 14.32 12.08
#